data_ea6fdc366862dce65df09154be4be72b
#
_entry.id   ea6fdc366862dce65df09154be4be72b
#
_cell.length_a   1.000
_cell.length_b   1.000
_cell.length_c   1.000
_cell.angle_alpha   90.00
_cell.angle_beta   90.00
_cell.angle_gamma   90.00
#
_symmetry.space_group_name_H-M   'P 1'
#
loop_
_entity.id
_entity.type
_entity.pdbx_description
1 polymer ?
#
loop_
_entity_poly.entity_id
_entity_poly.type
_entity_poly.pdbx_seq_one_letter_code
_entity_poly.pdbx_strand_id
1 'polypeptide(L)'
;MTQQNTNYDDVKQYRLDPDREQELVNCAGECTFCWANRAGHPLGVTTAYVPVDGKIWMTATRERVRIKAIARDGRSSVVMSSKGTHMGGGKTVTYKGHTVIHDDQETKMWMYQLLAHGMAKAGDSGGDFTMGLDPELFVAFLDTPERIVLEFTPEMSIPFDGDKMAKGTAAAYAEFAAKAAADD
;
A
#
# COMPACT_ATOMS: atom_id res chain seq x y z
N MET A 1 5.16 -12.84 -31.16
CA MET A 1 6.29 -13.08 -30.25
C MET A 1 6.84 -11.71 -29.88
N THR A 2 6.57 -11.25 -28.65
CA THR A 2 7.10 -9.98 -28.13
C THR A 2 8.59 -10.18 -27.92
N GLN A 3 9.41 -9.35 -28.55
CA GLN A 3 10.87 -9.37 -28.39
C GLN A 3 11.17 -9.09 -26.91
N GLN A 4 11.76 -10.05 -26.22
CA GLN A 4 12.10 -9.94 -24.82
C GLN A 4 13.21 -8.88 -24.70
N ASN A 5 12.98 -7.81 -23.92
CA ASN A 5 13.99 -6.80 -23.66
C ASN A 5 15.13 -7.44 -22.86
N THR A 6 16.30 -7.56 -23.49
CA THR A 6 17.47 -8.20 -22.88
C THR A 6 18.25 -7.28 -21.92
N ASN A 7 17.88 -6.00 -21.87
CA ASN A 7 18.47 -5.07 -20.91
C ASN A 7 17.80 -5.23 -19.53
N TYR A 8 18.39 -6.03 -18.66
CA TYR A 8 17.84 -6.29 -17.32
C TYR A 8 17.80 -5.03 -16.43
N ASP A 9 18.54 -3.97 -16.75
CA ASP A 9 18.52 -2.68 -16.06
C ASP A 9 17.28 -1.83 -16.43
N ASP A 10 16.53 -2.19 -17.45
CA ASP A 10 15.28 -1.55 -17.78
C ASP A 10 14.17 -2.01 -16.82
N VAL A 11 14.07 -1.32 -15.69
CA VAL A 11 13.09 -1.64 -14.63
C VAL A 11 11.64 -1.54 -15.06
N LYS A 12 11.33 -0.90 -16.19
CA LYS A 12 9.96 -0.78 -16.70
C LYS A 12 9.35 -2.13 -17.10
N GLN A 13 10.18 -3.11 -17.46
CA GLN A 13 9.75 -4.48 -17.77
C GLN A 13 9.29 -5.25 -16.53
N TYR A 14 9.65 -4.80 -15.33
CA TYR A 14 9.32 -5.45 -14.06
C TYR A 14 8.10 -4.83 -13.38
N ARG A 15 7.23 -4.20 -14.13
CA ARG A 15 5.97 -3.71 -13.58
C ARG A 15 5.06 -4.87 -13.17
N LEU A 16 4.43 -4.73 -12.02
CA LEU A 16 3.32 -5.60 -11.61
C LEU A 16 2.15 -5.39 -12.57
N ASP A 17 1.51 -6.48 -12.99
CA ASP A 17 0.37 -6.41 -13.89
C ASP A 17 -0.84 -5.76 -13.18
N PRO A 18 -1.75 -5.06 -13.88
CA PRO A 18 -2.83 -4.30 -13.25
C PRO A 18 -3.76 -5.13 -12.36
N ASP A 19 -4.07 -6.36 -12.74
CA ASP A 19 -4.88 -7.30 -11.94
C ASP A 19 -4.15 -7.73 -10.66
N ARG A 20 -2.84 -7.94 -10.75
CA ARG A 20 -1.99 -8.25 -9.60
C ARG A 20 -1.76 -7.04 -8.71
N GLU A 21 -1.72 -5.83 -9.27
CA GLU A 21 -1.69 -4.57 -8.51
C GLU A 21 -2.97 -4.44 -7.68
N GLN A 22 -4.15 -4.67 -8.27
CA GLN A 22 -5.42 -4.63 -7.56
C GLN A 22 -5.52 -5.72 -6.48
N GLU A 23 -5.01 -6.93 -6.77
CA GLU A 23 -4.93 -8.02 -5.79
C GLU A 23 -4.07 -7.60 -4.58
N LEU A 24 -2.92 -6.97 -4.82
CA LEU A 24 -2.04 -6.48 -3.75
C LEU A 24 -2.76 -5.43 -2.88
N VAL A 25 -3.45 -4.48 -3.50
CA VAL A 25 -4.25 -3.48 -2.78
C VAL A 25 -5.30 -4.13 -1.88
N ASN A 26 -5.92 -5.21 -2.35
CA ASN A 26 -6.99 -5.87 -1.61
C ASN A 26 -6.48 -6.78 -0.48
N CYS A 27 -5.23 -7.28 -0.55
CA CYS A 27 -4.74 -8.28 0.40
C CYS A 27 -3.65 -7.79 1.37
N ALA A 28 -3.03 -6.62 1.14
CA ALA A 28 -1.92 -6.18 1.97
C ALA A 28 -2.32 -5.79 3.40
N GLY A 29 -3.55 -5.32 3.62
CA GLY A 29 -4.09 -4.96 4.96
C GLY A 29 -3.45 -3.71 5.59
N GLU A 30 -2.18 -3.48 5.36
CA GLU A 30 -1.44 -2.32 5.84
C GLU A 30 -0.70 -1.61 4.71
N CYS A 31 -0.50 -0.31 4.86
CA CYS A 31 0.30 0.49 3.95
C CYS A 31 1.26 1.40 4.73
N THR A 32 2.34 1.83 4.10
CA THR A 32 3.13 2.95 4.58
C THR A 32 2.56 4.23 3.98
N PHE A 33 1.91 5.03 4.81
CA PHE A 33 1.40 6.35 4.46
C PHE A 33 2.50 7.39 4.63
N CYS A 34 2.83 8.12 3.56
CA CYS A 34 3.94 9.08 3.50
C CYS A 34 3.45 10.50 3.24
N TRP A 35 4.09 11.48 3.87
CA TRP A 35 3.83 12.90 3.71
C TRP A 35 5.13 13.71 3.87
N ALA A 36 5.12 15.00 3.51
CA ALA A 36 6.22 15.91 3.79
C ALA A 36 5.94 16.77 5.02
N ASN A 37 6.93 16.96 5.89
CA ASN A 37 6.84 17.93 6.97
C ASN A 37 7.03 19.39 6.44
N ARG A 38 6.95 20.38 7.34
CA ARG A 38 7.10 21.79 6.94
C ARG A 38 8.47 22.12 6.33
N ALA A 39 9.51 21.39 6.70
CA ALA A 39 10.86 21.54 6.16
C ALA A 39 11.10 20.74 4.86
N GLY A 40 10.07 20.06 4.32
CA GLY A 40 10.17 19.26 3.12
C GLY A 40 10.70 17.84 3.32
N HIS A 41 11.01 17.42 4.55
CA HIS A 41 11.46 16.05 4.79
C HIS A 41 10.30 15.06 4.61
N PRO A 42 10.50 13.98 3.84
CA PRO A 42 9.52 12.89 3.72
C PRO A 42 9.47 12.09 5.02
N LEU A 43 8.26 11.79 5.47
CA LEU A 43 7.99 10.95 6.64
C LEU A 43 6.99 9.86 6.25
N GLY A 44 7.06 8.71 6.91
CA GLY A 44 6.12 7.61 6.68
C GLY A 44 5.77 6.89 7.97
N VAL A 45 4.57 6.34 8.02
CA VAL A 45 4.10 5.45 9.09
C VAL A 45 3.34 4.30 8.48
N THR A 46 3.46 3.11 9.07
CA THR A 46 2.60 1.99 8.73
C THR A 46 1.24 2.18 9.40
N THR A 47 0.17 1.92 8.66
CA THR A 47 -1.20 2.04 9.13
C THR A 47 -2.11 1.07 8.37
N ALA A 48 -3.13 0.56 9.06
CA ALA A 48 -4.19 -0.18 8.42
C ALA A 48 -5.00 0.73 7.48
N TYR A 49 -5.55 0.15 6.42
CA TYR A 49 -6.39 0.84 5.46
C TYR A 49 -7.53 -0.04 4.96
N VAL A 50 -8.49 0.58 4.30
CA VAL A 50 -9.57 -0.10 3.57
C VAL A 50 -9.61 0.46 2.15
N PRO A 51 -9.49 -0.37 1.10
CA PRO A 51 -9.64 0.08 -0.28
C PRO A 51 -11.13 0.11 -0.65
N VAL A 52 -11.62 1.24 -1.14
CA VAL A 52 -13.00 1.39 -1.64
C VAL A 52 -12.98 2.30 -2.86
N ASP A 53 -13.59 1.87 -3.96
CA ASP A 53 -13.80 2.65 -5.18
C ASP A 53 -12.51 3.31 -5.72
N GLY A 54 -11.41 2.55 -5.71
CA GLY A 54 -10.10 3.04 -6.18
C GLY A 54 -9.39 4.00 -5.24
N LYS A 55 -9.94 4.28 -4.06
CA LYS A 55 -9.36 5.11 -3.01
C LYS A 55 -8.86 4.27 -1.84
N ILE A 56 -7.97 4.84 -1.05
CA ILE A 56 -7.41 4.21 0.15
C ILE A 56 -7.89 5.02 1.37
N TRP A 57 -8.65 4.36 2.21
CA TRP A 57 -9.25 4.97 3.39
C TRP A 57 -8.53 4.53 4.67
N MET A 58 -8.24 5.49 5.53
CA MET A 58 -7.50 5.29 6.78
C MET A 58 -8.15 6.08 7.90
N THR A 59 -7.85 5.73 9.15
CA THR A 59 -8.27 6.54 10.31
C THR A 59 -7.09 6.93 11.17
N ALA A 60 -7.20 8.06 11.85
CA ALA A 60 -6.18 8.55 12.76
C ALA A 60 -6.80 9.43 13.86
N THR A 61 -6.07 9.60 14.96
CA THR A 61 -6.41 10.66 15.93
C THR A 61 -5.90 12.01 15.44
N ARG A 62 -6.68 13.04 15.67
CA ARG A 62 -6.45 14.45 15.26
C ARG A 62 -5.07 14.99 15.64
N GLU A 63 -4.56 14.59 16.80
CA GLU A 63 -3.27 15.05 17.33
C GLU A 63 -2.04 14.46 16.64
N ARG A 64 -2.20 13.47 15.76
CA ARG A 64 -1.06 12.91 15.02
C ARG A 64 -0.39 13.97 14.15
N VAL A 65 0.94 13.99 14.17
CA VAL A 65 1.76 14.99 13.43
C VAL A 65 1.40 15.03 11.94
N ARG A 66 1.09 13.88 11.34
CA ARG A 66 0.69 13.77 9.93
C ARG A 66 -0.57 14.56 9.61
N ILE A 67 -1.51 14.71 10.55
CA ILE A 67 -2.78 15.41 10.31
C ILE A 67 -2.53 16.90 10.06
N LYS A 68 -1.70 17.53 10.88
CA LYS A 68 -1.31 18.94 10.69
C LYS A 68 -0.52 19.15 9.38
N ALA A 69 0.22 18.14 8.95
CA ALA A 69 0.93 18.18 7.67
C ALA A 69 -0.03 18.06 6.48
N ILE A 70 -0.95 17.10 6.51
CA ILE A 70 -1.96 16.88 5.46
C ILE A 70 -2.93 18.06 5.36
N ALA A 71 -3.36 18.63 6.48
CA ALA A 71 -4.20 19.83 6.47
C ALA A 71 -3.53 21.04 5.78
N ARG A 72 -2.20 21.12 5.82
CA ARG A 72 -1.42 22.14 5.14
C ARG A 72 -1.18 21.82 3.66
N ASP A 73 -0.88 20.57 3.36
CA ASP A 73 -0.54 20.07 2.02
C ASP A 73 -0.99 18.61 1.91
N GLY A 74 -2.08 18.37 1.18
CA GLY A 74 -2.66 17.05 1.02
C GLY A 74 -1.86 16.11 0.13
N ARG A 75 -0.79 16.56 -0.53
CA ARG A 75 0.08 15.71 -1.35
C ARG A 75 0.75 14.66 -0.47
N SER A 76 0.58 13.40 -0.88
CA SER A 76 0.99 12.26 -0.08
C SER A 76 1.28 11.05 -0.98
N SER A 77 1.79 10.00 -0.38
CA SER A 77 2.02 8.73 -1.07
C SER A 77 1.63 7.58 -0.15
N VAL A 78 1.22 6.48 -0.78
CA VAL A 78 0.92 5.22 -0.11
C VAL A 78 1.78 4.13 -0.73
N VAL A 79 2.47 3.35 0.10
CA VAL A 79 3.30 2.23 -0.32
C VAL A 79 2.75 0.95 0.27
N MET A 80 2.52 -0.06 -0.56
CA MET A 80 2.08 -1.39 -0.17
C MET A 80 3.09 -2.44 -0.59
N SER A 81 3.19 -3.50 0.19
CA SER A 81 4.07 -4.63 -0.06
C SER A 81 3.31 -5.95 0.07
N SER A 82 3.63 -6.89 -0.78
CA SER A 82 3.06 -8.26 -0.73
C SER A 82 3.66 -9.13 0.38
N LYS A 83 4.66 -8.61 1.12
CA LYS A 83 5.27 -9.36 2.22
C LYS A 83 4.23 -9.70 3.29
N GLY A 84 4.14 -10.97 3.62
CA GLY A 84 3.15 -11.47 4.60
C GLY A 84 1.77 -11.79 3.99
N THR A 85 1.59 -11.59 2.70
CA THR A 85 0.36 -11.97 1.98
C THR A 85 0.53 -13.30 1.22
N HIS A 86 -0.58 -13.85 0.72
CA HIS A 86 -0.56 -15.05 -0.14
C HIS A 86 0.16 -14.82 -1.49
N MET A 87 0.40 -13.56 -1.89
CA MET A 87 1.14 -13.25 -3.11
C MET A 87 2.64 -13.53 -3.02
N GLY A 88 3.16 -13.82 -1.83
CA GLY A 88 4.59 -13.95 -1.57
C GLY A 88 5.30 -12.59 -1.56
N GLY A 89 6.57 -12.57 -1.15
CA GLY A 89 7.33 -11.33 -1.07
C GLY A 89 7.75 -10.75 -2.43
N GLY A 90 8.30 -9.53 -2.39
CA GLY A 90 8.95 -8.90 -3.55
C GLY A 90 8.06 -8.11 -4.48
N LYS A 91 6.74 -8.07 -4.28
CA LYS A 91 5.85 -7.21 -5.05
C LYS A 91 5.51 -5.97 -4.26
N THR A 92 5.54 -4.81 -4.91
CA THR A 92 5.21 -3.53 -4.27
C THR A 92 4.45 -2.63 -5.22
N VAL A 93 3.67 -1.75 -4.65
CA VAL A 93 3.10 -0.61 -5.37
C VAL A 93 3.26 0.66 -4.54
N THR A 94 3.69 1.73 -5.18
CA THR A 94 3.68 3.08 -4.60
C THR A 94 2.67 3.91 -5.36
N TYR A 95 1.69 4.46 -4.66
CA TYR A 95 0.79 5.45 -5.20
C TYR A 95 1.23 6.85 -4.77
N LYS A 96 1.32 7.76 -5.72
CA LYS A 96 1.37 9.19 -5.47
C LYS A 96 -0.05 9.75 -5.66
N GLY A 97 -0.45 10.66 -4.78
CA GLY A 97 -1.80 11.21 -4.85
C GLY A 97 -2.06 12.30 -3.82
N HIS A 98 -3.32 12.49 -3.51
CA HIS A 98 -3.80 13.54 -2.62
C HIS A 98 -4.66 12.96 -1.51
N THR A 99 -4.48 13.45 -0.28
CA THR A 99 -5.28 13.05 0.89
C THR A 99 -6.20 14.19 1.33
N VAL A 100 -7.45 13.86 1.55
CA VAL A 100 -8.47 14.73 2.17
C VAL A 100 -8.77 14.23 3.58
N ILE A 101 -9.03 15.16 4.50
CA ILE A 101 -9.43 14.87 5.88
C ILE A 101 -10.95 15.03 5.98
N HIS A 102 -11.61 14.01 6.49
CA HIS A 102 -13.04 14.03 6.80
C HIS A 102 -13.24 13.98 8.32
N ASP A 103 -14.11 14.85 8.81
CA ASP A 103 -14.44 14.98 10.23
C ASP A 103 -15.95 14.92 10.49
N ASP A 104 -16.74 14.75 9.45
CA ASP A 104 -18.17 14.55 9.56
C ASP A 104 -18.53 13.17 10.09
N GLN A 105 -19.61 13.08 10.85
CA GLN A 105 -20.00 11.86 11.54
C GLN A 105 -20.43 10.75 10.58
N GLU A 106 -21.02 11.08 9.45
CA GLU A 106 -21.48 10.11 8.45
C GLU A 106 -20.30 9.35 7.87
N THR A 107 -19.28 10.06 7.38
CA THR A 107 -18.04 9.47 6.84
C THR A 107 -17.29 8.66 7.90
N LYS A 108 -17.23 9.17 9.15
CA LYS A 108 -16.57 8.45 10.24
C LYS A 108 -17.25 7.12 10.53
N MET A 109 -18.56 7.11 10.72
CA MET A 109 -19.33 5.90 11.03
C MET A 109 -19.24 4.88 9.89
N TRP A 110 -19.37 5.33 8.64
CA TRP A 110 -19.21 4.48 7.47
C TRP A 110 -17.81 3.81 7.45
N MET A 111 -16.75 4.58 7.65
CA MET A 111 -15.39 4.07 7.65
C MET A 111 -15.12 3.11 8.82
N TYR A 112 -15.65 3.40 10.01
CA TYR A 112 -15.48 2.53 11.17
C TYR A 112 -16.13 1.17 10.97
N GLN A 113 -17.31 1.12 10.37
CA GLN A 113 -17.98 -0.13 10.02
C GLN A 113 -17.16 -0.94 9.01
N LEU A 114 -16.62 -0.31 7.97
CA LEU A 114 -15.77 -0.98 7.00
C LEU A 114 -14.49 -1.54 7.66
N LEU A 115 -13.85 -0.76 8.52
CA LEU A 115 -12.65 -1.17 9.22
C LEU A 115 -12.93 -2.35 10.17
N ALA A 116 -14.00 -2.27 10.95
CA ALA A 116 -14.41 -3.33 11.87
C ALA A 116 -14.69 -4.65 11.15
N HIS A 117 -15.41 -4.61 10.02
CA HIS A 117 -15.70 -5.81 9.23
C HIS A 117 -14.46 -6.32 8.46
N GLY A 118 -13.59 -5.41 8.01
CA GLY A 118 -12.33 -5.77 7.36
C GLY A 118 -11.37 -6.49 8.32
N MET A 119 -11.26 -6.00 9.54
CA MET A 119 -10.43 -6.63 10.59
C MET A 119 -10.99 -7.99 11.03
N ALA A 120 -12.31 -8.13 11.13
CA ALA A 120 -12.95 -9.41 11.43
C ALA A 120 -12.64 -10.48 10.34
N LYS A 121 -12.61 -10.08 9.06
CA LYS A 121 -12.27 -10.98 7.94
C LYS A 121 -10.77 -11.29 7.86
N ALA A 122 -9.91 -10.34 8.21
CA ALA A 122 -8.45 -10.56 8.23
C ALA A 122 -8.04 -11.65 9.21
N GLY A 123 -8.86 -11.89 10.25
CA GLY A 123 -8.69 -12.98 11.18
C GLY A 123 -8.72 -14.37 10.57
N ASP A 124 -9.48 -14.56 9.50
CA ASP A 124 -9.53 -15.81 8.75
C ASP A 124 -8.30 -16.04 7.86
N SER A 125 -7.51 -15.00 7.61
CA SER A 125 -6.36 -15.01 6.70
C SER A 125 -5.00 -15.21 7.38
N GLY A 126 -4.97 -15.51 8.69
CA GLY A 126 -3.75 -15.84 9.42
C GLY A 126 -2.84 -14.64 9.77
N GLY A 127 -3.32 -13.43 9.63
CA GLY A 127 -2.64 -12.24 10.15
C GLY A 127 -2.87 -12.09 11.66
N ASP A 128 -1.82 -11.72 12.39
CA ASP A 128 -1.77 -11.63 13.87
C ASP A 128 -2.72 -10.54 14.46
N PHE A 129 -3.57 -9.92 13.63
CA PHE A 129 -4.45 -8.80 13.99
C PHE A 129 -5.89 -9.22 14.32
N THR A 130 -6.14 -10.50 14.54
CA THR A 130 -7.43 -10.97 15.05
C THR A 130 -7.55 -10.70 16.55
N MET A 131 -7.97 -9.51 16.89
CA MET A 131 -8.18 -9.19 18.30
C MET A 131 -9.45 -9.83 18.88
N GLY A 132 -10.18 -10.67 18.12
CA GLY A 132 -11.45 -11.26 18.57
C GLY A 132 -12.48 -10.22 19.02
N LEU A 133 -12.41 -9.02 18.43
CA LEU A 133 -13.25 -7.90 18.84
C LEU A 133 -14.65 -8.05 18.21
N ASP A 134 -15.65 -7.79 19.03
CA ASP A 134 -17.00 -7.57 18.53
C ASP A 134 -17.02 -6.34 17.63
N PRO A 135 -17.48 -6.44 16.35
CA PRO A 135 -17.44 -5.32 15.42
C PRO A 135 -18.24 -4.09 15.88
N GLU A 136 -19.39 -4.28 16.53
CA GLU A 136 -20.22 -3.16 16.99
C GLU A 136 -19.56 -2.44 18.17
N LEU A 137 -18.99 -3.18 19.10
CA LEU A 137 -18.20 -2.62 20.20
C LEU A 137 -16.95 -1.91 19.69
N PHE A 138 -16.31 -2.44 18.64
CA PHE A 138 -15.15 -1.81 18.06
C PHE A 138 -15.49 -0.49 17.36
N VAL A 139 -16.60 -0.43 16.63
CA VAL A 139 -17.12 0.82 16.05
C VAL A 139 -17.38 1.86 17.14
N ALA A 140 -18.06 1.48 18.22
CA ALA A 140 -18.31 2.38 19.35
C ALA A 140 -17.03 2.83 20.05
N PHE A 141 -16.02 1.96 20.14
CA PHE A 141 -14.70 2.31 20.65
C PHE A 141 -13.94 3.30 19.77
N LEU A 142 -14.12 3.21 18.45
CA LEU A 142 -13.51 4.14 17.50
C LEU A 142 -14.20 5.52 17.49
N ASP A 143 -15.48 5.60 17.84
CA ASP A 143 -16.27 6.82 17.75
C ASP A 143 -15.94 7.78 18.90
N THR A 144 -14.83 8.48 18.73
CA THR A 144 -14.37 9.52 19.64
C THR A 144 -14.24 10.87 18.93
N PRO A 145 -14.40 12.01 19.66
CA PRO A 145 -14.22 13.34 19.08
C PRO A 145 -12.84 13.58 18.46
N GLU A 146 -11.84 12.84 18.92
CA GLU A 146 -10.45 12.99 18.49
C GLU A 146 -10.15 12.24 17.19
N ARG A 147 -11.04 11.39 16.72
CA ARG A 147 -10.80 10.56 15.55
C ARG A 147 -11.33 11.21 14.28
N ILE A 148 -10.56 11.07 13.21
CA ILE A 148 -10.84 11.57 11.87
C ILE A 148 -10.55 10.48 10.83
N VAL A 149 -11.06 10.68 9.63
CA VAL A 149 -10.86 9.79 8.49
C VAL A 149 -10.01 10.49 7.43
N LEU A 150 -9.11 9.73 6.82
CA LEU A 150 -8.27 10.16 5.71
C LEU A 150 -8.71 9.41 4.44
N GLU A 151 -9.03 10.16 3.40
CA GLU A 151 -9.31 9.66 2.06
C GLU A 151 -8.12 9.99 1.17
N PHE A 152 -7.37 8.96 0.75
CA PHE A 152 -6.30 9.11 -0.23
C PHE A 152 -6.80 8.73 -1.62
N THR A 153 -6.68 9.64 -2.58
CA THR A 153 -6.99 9.42 -4.00
C THR A 153 -5.70 9.23 -4.78
N PRO A 154 -5.46 8.04 -5.36
CA PRO A 154 -4.31 7.80 -6.22
C PRO A 154 -4.39 8.60 -7.52
N GLU A 155 -3.26 9.20 -7.95
CA GLU A 155 -3.10 9.89 -9.23
C GLU A 155 -2.13 9.16 -10.16
N MET A 156 -1.16 8.42 -9.59
CA MET A 156 -0.14 7.69 -10.34
C MET A 156 0.32 6.48 -9.52
N SER A 157 0.55 5.36 -10.20
CA SER A 157 1.14 4.16 -9.61
C SER A 157 2.56 3.90 -10.11
N ILE A 158 3.40 3.35 -9.21
CA ILE A 158 4.73 2.79 -9.48
C ILE A 158 4.70 1.34 -9.00
N PRO A 159 4.18 0.41 -9.81
CA PRO A 159 4.12 -1.00 -9.46
C PRO A 159 5.43 -1.70 -9.79
N PHE A 160 5.80 -2.69 -8.98
CA PHE A 160 7.02 -3.48 -9.15
C PHE A 160 6.77 -4.95 -8.83
N ASP A 161 7.32 -5.84 -9.68
CA ASP A 161 7.27 -7.30 -9.53
C ASP A 161 8.68 -7.87 -9.41
N GLY A 162 9.05 -8.24 -8.19
CA GLY A 162 10.35 -8.84 -7.88
C GLY A 162 10.55 -10.22 -8.52
N ASP A 163 9.48 -10.99 -8.79
CA ASP A 163 9.60 -12.30 -9.45
C ASP A 163 9.98 -12.13 -10.91
N LYS A 164 9.40 -11.13 -11.60
CA LYS A 164 9.80 -10.77 -12.97
C LYS A 164 11.26 -10.33 -13.00
N MET A 165 11.68 -9.48 -12.03
CA MET A 165 13.06 -9.04 -11.93
C MET A 165 14.01 -10.20 -11.66
N ALA A 166 13.69 -11.11 -10.74
CA ALA A 166 14.54 -12.26 -10.43
C ALA A 166 14.74 -13.16 -11.67
N LYS A 167 13.69 -13.40 -12.44
CA LYS A 167 13.77 -14.16 -13.71
C LYS A 167 14.64 -13.44 -14.75
N GLY A 168 14.46 -12.13 -14.91
CA GLY A 168 15.27 -11.33 -15.83
C GLY A 168 16.74 -11.31 -15.45
N THR A 169 17.04 -11.15 -14.16
CA THR A 169 18.42 -11.19 -13.63
C THR A 169 19.06 -12.56 -13.88
N ALA A 170 18.36 -13.66 -13.62
CA ALA A 170 18.89 -15.01 -13.84
C ALA A 170 19.20 -15.26 -15.32
N ALA A 171 18.34 -14.82 -16.25
CA ALA A 171 18.58 -14.94 -17.67
C ALA A 171 19.81 -14.14 -18.13
N ALA A 172 19.90 -12.86 -17.73
CA ALA A 172 21.02 -11.99 -18.05
C ALA A 172 22.36 -12.53 -17.50
N TYR A 173 22.33 -13.06 -16.27
CA TYR A 173 23.52 -13.68 -15.67
C TYR A 173 23.96 -14.92 -16.43
N ALA A 174 23.04 -15.77 -16.88
CA ALA A 174 23.37 -16.95 -17.67
C ALA A 174 24.04 -16.58 -19.02
N GLU A 175 23.54 -15.56 -19.72
CA GLU A 175 24.15 -15.03 -20.94
C GLU A 175 25.58 -14.48 -20.68
N PHE A 176 25.73 -13.72 -19.59
CA PHE A 176 27.04 -13.19 -19.20
C PHE A 176 28.05 -14.31 -18.91
N ALA A 177 27.63 -15.32 -18.12
CA ALA A 177 28.48 -16.44 -17.77
C ALA A 177 28.88 -17.26 -19.01
N ALA A 178 27.94 -17.46 -19.97
CA ALA A 178 28.25 -18.16 -21.21
C ALA A 178 29.27 -17.40 -22.08
N LYS A 179 29.19 -16.07 -22.15
CA LYS A 179 30.15 -15.23 -22.87
C LYS A 179 31.54 -15.29 -22.20
N ALA A 180 31.61 -15.15 -20.88
CA ALA A 180 32.86 -15.23 -20.14
C ALA A 180 33.56 -16.57 -20.34
N ALA A 181 32.81 -17.67 -20.39
CA ALA A 181 33.38 -19.00 -20.63
C ALA A 181 33.82 -19.24 -22.11
N ALA A 182 33.39 -18.42 -23.06
CA ALA A 182 33.79 -18.50 -24.45
C ALA A 182 35.02 -17.65 -24.78
N ASP A 183 35.37 -16.71 -23.91
CA ASP A 183 36.54 -15.81 -24.04
C ASP A 183 37.82 -16.37 -23.33
N ASP A 184 37.70 -17.47 -22.57
CA ASP A 184 38.80 -18.25 -21.96
C ASP A 184 39.20 -19.44 -22.86
#